data_127001c5a00420fc78b74bdaba174d7c
#
_entry.id   127001c5a00420fc78b74bdaba174d7c
#
_cell.length_a   1.000
_cell.length_b   1.000
_cell.length_c   1.000
_cell.angle_alpha   90.00
_cell.angle_beta   90.00
_cell.angle_gamma   90.00
#
_symmetry.space_group_name_H-M   'P 1'
#
loop_
_entity.id
_entity.type
_entity.pdbx_description
1 polymer ?
#
loop_
_entity_poly.entity_id
_entity_poly.type
_entity_poly.pdbx_seq_one_letter_code
_entity_poly.pdbx_strand_id
1 'polypeptide(L)'
;PHPLKPGVVIRGYDRPHAVRTARMCAAVAASLGHPGERVRSYQIACLLHDLGRARLDRRLFGKIWSWAKQHHIPTRPREWRALHPSTKYGRETEAFLSLYRRELETAGITMDCWAAEQVEMRLGYARRLARRLRAVRPAMHEWGIAWAPWMQLVMLYYYYPERLTSAEPWVKQLAEILVACEQ
;
A
#
# COMPACT_ATOMS: atom_id res chain seq x y z
N PRO A 1 -14.12 -12.00 -0.20
CA PRO A 1 -14.05 -13.39 -0.68
C PRO A 1 -12.83 -14.10 -0.09
N HIS A 2 -12.98 -15.38 0.19
CA HIS A 2 -11.85 -16.20 0.60
C HIS A 2 -10.97 -16.49 -0.63
N PRO A 3 -9.63 -16.32 -0.57
CA PRO A 3 -8.77 -16.48 -1.74
C PRO A 3 -8.82 -17.89 -2.36
N LEU A 4 -9.06 -18.92 -1.53
CA LEU A 4 -9.07 -20.32 -1.94
C LEU A 4 -10.46 -20.98 -1.92
N LYS A 5 -11.51 -20.26 -1.52
CA LYS A 5 -12.88 -20.82 -1.43
C LYS A 5 -13.87 -19.85 -2.08
N PRO A 6 -14.22 -20.07 -3.35
CA PRO A 6 -15.23 -19.25 -4.04
C PRO A 6 -16.56 -19.19 -3.26
N GLY A 7 -17.19 -18.01 -3.21
CA GLY A 7 -18.46 -17.79 -2.53
C GLY A 7 -18.36 -17.58 -1.01
N VAL A 8 -17.22 -17.80 -0.38
CA VAL A 8 -17.03 -17.55 1.05
C VAL A 8 -16.57 -16.10 1.28
N VAL A 9 -17.31 -15.36 2.09
CA VAL A 9 -16.93 -14.01 2.56
C VAL A 9 -16.32 -14.12 3.95
N ILE A 10 -15.04 -13.75 4.09
CA ILE A 10 -14.39 -13.65 5.38
C ILE A 10 -14.68 -12.27 5.96
N ARG A 11 -15.49 -12.21 7.01
CA ARG A 11 -15.73 -10.96 7.75
C ARG A 11 -14.44 -10.58 8.50
N GLY A 12 -14.05 -9.30 8.44
CA GLY A 12 -12.86 -8.79 9.13
C GLY A 12 -11.53 -9.30 8.57
N TYR A 13 -11.48 -9.66 7.29
CA TYR A 13 -10.26 -10.15 6.64
C TYR A 13 -9.06 -9.20 6.83
N ASP A 14 -9.25 -7.91 6.70
CA ASP A 14 -8.14 -6.94 6.74
C ASP A 14 -7.47 -6.89 8.13
N ARG A 15 -8.24 -6.94 9.23
CA ARG A 15 -7.67 -6.97 10.59
C ARG A 15 -6.92 -8.28 10.91
N PRO A 16 -7.50 -9.46 10.74
CA PRO A 16 -6.77 -10.72 10.95
C PRO A 16 -5.53 -10.86 10.08
N HIS A 17 -5.60 -10.40 8.82
CA HIS A 17 -4.46 -10.36 7.91
C HIS A 17 -3.35 -9.47 8.47
N ALA A 18 -3.63 -8.22 8.77
CA ALA A 18 -2.63 -7.28 9.30
C ALA A 18 -1.97 -7.79 10.60
N VAL A 19 -2.75 -8.41 11.50
CA VAL A 19 -2.21 -8.99 12.75
C VAL A 19 -1.29 -10.18 12.47
N ARG A 20 -1.66 -11.09 11.56
CA ARG A 20 -0.82 -12.23 11.19
C ARG A 20 0.47 -11.76 10.53
N THR A 21 0.39 -10.91 9.53
CA THR A 21 1.56 -10.34 8.83
C THR A 21 2.49 -9.65 9.84
N ALA A 22 1.96 -8.81 10.72
CA ALA A 22 2.76 -8.11 11.73
C ALA A 22 3.47 -9.08 12.71
N ARG A 23 2.80 -10.16 13.14
CA ARG A 23 3.41 -11.18 14.02
C ARG A 23 4.50 -11.95 13.28
N MET A 24 4.28 -12.38 12.06
CA MET A 24 5.27 -13.07 11.24
C MET A 24 6.50 -12.18 11.01
N CYS A 25 6.29 -10.95 10.58
CA CYS A 25 7.36 -9.98 10.38
C CYS A 25 8.18 -9.73 11.64
N ALA A 26 7.52 -9.55 12.79
CA ALA A 26 8.19 -9.34 14.08
C ALA A 26 9.00 -10.56 14.49
N ALA A 27 8.49 -11.77 14.31
CA ALA A 27 9.20 -13.01 14.62
C ALA A 27 10.45 -13.18 13.76
N VAL A 28 10.34 -12.95 12.43
CA VAL A 28 11.47 -13.00 11.51
C VAL A 28 12.51 -11.93 11.86
N ALA A 29 12.11 -10.69 12.10
CA ALA A 29 13.02 -9.62 12.48
C ALA A 29 13.76 -9.95 13.79
N ALA A 30 13.07 -10.49 14.78
CA ALA A 30 13.69 -10.93 16.06
C ALA A 30 14.71 -12.06 15.84
N SER A 31 14.38 -13.06 15.01
CA SER A 31 15.28 -14.17 14.70
C SER A 31 16.54 -13.74 13.95
N LEU A 32 16.47 -12.62 13.23
CA LEU A 32 17.62 -11.99 12.54
C LEU A 32 18.42 -11.05 13.45
N GLY A 33 18.11 -10.99 14.75
CA GLY A 33 18.87 -10.24 15.74
C GLY A 33 18.55 -8.74 15.80
N HIS A 34 17.43 -8.28 15.25
CA HIS A 34 17.04 -6.87 15.42
C HIS A 34 16.72 -6.58 16.90
N PRO A 35 17.13 -5.40 17.42
CA PRO A 35 16.83 -4.98 18.79
C PRO A 35 15.34 -4.97 19.08
N GLY A 36 14.93 -5.36 20.29
CA GLY A 36 13.52 -5.50 20.66
C GLY A 36 12.67 -4.24 20.49
N GLU A 37 13.25 -3.04 20.71
CA GLU A 37 12.57 -1.77 20.44
C GLU A 37 12.28 -1.57 18.94
N ARG A 38 13.26 -1.92 18.10
CA ARG A 38 13.10 -1.88 16.64
C ARG A 38 12.04 -2.86 16.17
N VAL A 39 12.05 -4.09 16.72
CA VAL A 39 11.04 -5.12 16.40
C VAL A 39 9.63 -4.64 16.77
N ARG A 40 9.45 -4.00 17.93
CA ARG A 40 8.15 -3.42 18.32
C ARG A 40 7.67 -2.33 17.37
N SER A 41 8.55 -1.40 17.02
CA SER A 41 8.22 -0.31 16.06
C SER A 41 7.93 -0.89 14.67
N TYR A 42 8.69 -1.89 14.24
CA TYR A 42 8.46 -2.60 12.99
C TYR A 42 7.12 -3.33 12.96
N GLN A 43 6.75 -4.00 14.05
CA GLN A 43 5.45 -4.65 14.17
C GLN A 43 4.29 -3.66 14.00
N ILE A 44 4.43 -2.44 14.54
CA ILE A 44 3.44 -1.37 14.34
C ILE A 44 3.37 -0.94 12.88
N ALA A 45 4.52 -0.78 12.20
CA ALA A 45 4.54 -0.48 10.76
C ALA A 45 3.83 -1.58 9.95
N CYS A 46 4.09 -2.85 10.28
CA CYS A 46 3.44 -3.99 9.64
C CYS A 46 1.93 -4.06 9.92
N LEU A 47 1.46 -3.69 11.13
CA LEU A 47 0.03 -3.58 11.42
C LEU A 47 -0.67 -2.53 10.55
N LEU A 48 0.03 -1.47 10.20
CA LEU A 48 -0.50 -0.33 9.45
C LEU A 48 -0.16 -0.38 7.95
N HIS A 49 0.50 -1.45 7.46
CA HIS A 49 1.00 -1.50 6.08
C HIS A 49 -0.09 -1.27 5.03
N ASP A 50 -1.31 -1.72 5.29
CA ASP A 50 -2.47 -1.55 4.40
C ASP A 50 -3.34 -0.31 4.72
N LEU A 51 -2.88 0.60 5.60
CA LEU A 51 -3.64 1.80 5.95
C LEU A 51 -4.02 2.66 4.73
N GLY A 52 -3.17 2.67 3.70
CA GLY A 52 -3.46 3.32 2.43
C GLY A 52 -4.64 2.72 1.67
N ARG A 53 -5.06 1.49 1.99
CA ARG A 53 -6.23 0.81 1.41
C ARG A 53 -7.51 1.00 2.22
N ALA A 54 -7.50 1.81 3.27
CA ALA A 54 -8.71 2.11 4.04
C ALA A 54 -9.83 2.63 3.10
N ARG A 55 -11.05 2.06 3.24
CA ARG A 55 -12.21 2.31 2.37
C ARG A 55 -12.08 1.69 0.97
N LEU A 56 -11.37 0.57 0.82
CA LEU A 56 -11.28 -0.17 -0.44
C LEU A 56 -12.67 -0.69 -0.87
N ASP A 57 -13.14 -0.24 -2.03
CA ASP A 57 -14.24 -0.86 -2.76
C ASP A 57 -13.67 -1.94 -3.69
N ARG A 58 -13.72 -3.19 -3.25
CA ARG A 58 -13.12 -4.32 -3.99
C ARG A 58 -13.71 -4.50 -5.38
N ARG A 59 -15.02 -4.21 -5.55
CA ARG A 59 -15.70 -4.36 -6.84
C ARG A 59 -15.24 -3.28 -7.81
N LEU A 60 -15.30 -2.01 -7.39
CA LEU A 60 -14.90 -0.88 -8.22
C LEU A 60 -13.39 -0.92 -8.53
N PHE A 61 -12.56 -1.13 -7.49
CA PHE A 61 -11.13 -1.32 -7.63
C PHE A 61 -10.80 -2.45 -8.61
N GLY A 62 -11.47 -3.61 -8.47
CA GLY A 62 -11.30 -4.74 -9.37
C GLY A 62 -11.66 -4.39 -10.82
N LYS A 63 -12.77 -3.71 -11.06
CA LYS A 63 -13.18 -3.27 -12.40
C LYS A 63 -12.14 -2.34 -13.04
N ILE A 64 -11.69 -1.30 -12.33
CA ILE A 64 -10.70 -0.34 -12.83
C ILE A 64 -9.40 -1.07 -13.23
N TRP A 65 -8.87 -1.92 -12.35
CA TRP A 65 -7.58 -2.57 -12.61
C TRP A 65 -7.64 -3.75 -13.55
N SER A 66 -8.79 -4.43 -13.68
CA SER A 66 -9.00 -5.41 -14.74
C SER A 66 -9.05 -4.72 -16.11
N TRP A 67 -9.76 -3.61 -16.20
CA TRP A 67 -9.77 -2.80 -17.42
C TRP A 67 -8.35 -2.34 -17.79
N ALA A 68 -7.61 -1.75 -16.85
CA ALA A 68 -6.24 -1.30 -17.09
C ALA A 68 -5.32 -2.43 -17.60
N LYS A 69 -5.42 -3.63 -17.00
CA LYS A 69 -4.66 -4.80 -17.45
C LYS A 69 -5.02 -5.24 -18.86
N GLN A 70 -6.32 -5.27 -19.21
CA GLN A 70 -6.78 -5.62 -20.57
C GLN A 70 -6.24 -4.65 -21.62
N HIS A 71 -6.01 -3.40 -21.26
CA HIS A 71 -5.45 -2.37 -22.14
C HIS A 71 -3.91 -2.22 -21.99
N HIS A 72 -3.24 -3.17 -21.33
CA HIS A 72 -1.79 -3.17 -21.10
C HIS A 72 -1.26 -1.90 -20.42
N ILE A 73 -2.09 -1.25 -19.62
CA ILE A 73 -1.72 -0.03 -18.89
C ILE A 73 -0.98 -0.44 -17.60
N PRO A 74 0.18 0.17 -17.30
CA PRO A 74 0.92 -0.10 -16.08
C PRO A 74 0.09 0.18 -14.83
N THR A 75 0.08 -0.77 -13.91
CA THR A 75 -0.73 -0.69 -12.68
C THR A 75 0.10 -0.46 -11.43
N ARG A 76 1.43 -0.42 -11.55
CA ARG A 76 2.37 -0.12 -10.46
C ARG A 76 3.03 1.24 -10.68
N PRO A 77 3.25 2.05 -9.64
CA PRO A 77 3.82 3.39 -9.78
C PRO A 77 5.18 3.42 -10.49
N ARG A 78 6.04 2.43 -10.22
CA ARG A 78 7.35 2.32 -10.88
C ARG A 78 7.21 2.06 -12.39
N GLU A 79 6.38 1.09 -12.76
CA GLU A 79 6.11 0.75 -14.17
C GLU A 79 5.45 1.93 -14.88
N TRP A 80 4.51 2.60 -14.20
CA TRP A 80 3.87 3.82 -14.71
C TRP A 80 4.91 4.90 -15.06
N ARG A 81 5.80 5.23 -14.12
CA ARG A 81 6.83 6.27 -14.37
C ARG A 81 7.88 5.86 -15.39
N ALA A 82 8.13 4.56 -15.56
CA ALA A 82 9.00 4.08 -16.64
C ALA A 82 8.38 4.36 -18.03
N LEU A 83 7.06 4.18 -18.16
CA LEU A 83 6.34 4.47 -19.42
C LEU A 83 6.00 5.97 -19.57
N HIS A 84 5.77 6.67 -18.46
CA HIS A 84 5.40 8.09 -18.42
C HIS A 84 6.43 8.89 -17.58
N PRO A 85 7.65 9.12 -18.08
CA PRO A 85 8.76 9.69 -17.30
C PRO A 85 8.52 11.14 -16.85
N SER A 86 7.61 11.87 -17.48
CA SER A 86 7.19 13.20 -17.06
C SER A 86 6.30 13.20 -15.80
N THR A 87 5.79 12.05 -15.38
CA THR A 87 4.95 11.93 -14.20
C THR A 87 5.78 12.14 -12.94
N LYS A 88 5.47 13.19 -12.18
CA LYS A 88 6.13 13.46 -10.89
C LYS A 88 5.71 12.41 -9.85
N TYR A 89 6.65 12.04 -8.98
CA TYR A 89 6.42 11.14 -7.85
C TYR A 89 5.18 11.56 -7.02
N GLY A 90 4.28 10.62 -6.80
CA GLY A 90 3.02 10.85 -6.07
C GLY A 90 1.92 11.54 -6.89
N ARG A 91 2.13 11.76 -8.20
CA ARG A 91 1.14 12.33 -9.14
C ARG A 91 0.65 11.30 -10.17
N GLU A 92 0.95 10.05 -9.96
CA GLU A 92 0.60 8.97 -10.88
C GLU A 92 -0.92 8.82 -11.04
N THR A 93 -1.69 9.05 -9.97
CA THR A 93 -3.16 9.02 -10.04
C THR A 93 -3.71 10.11 -10.94
N GLU A 94 -3.24 11.34 -10.80
CA GLU A 94 -3.68 12.47 -11.61
C GLU A 94 -3.32 12.24 -13.09
N ALA A 95 -2.11 11.76 -13.36
CA ALA A 95 -1.66 11.42 -14.71
C ALA A 95 -2.52 10.31 -15.33
N PHE A 96 -2.80 9.24 -14.60
CA PHE A 96 -3.67 8.16 -15.04
C PHE A 96 -5.08 8.67 -15.39
N LEU A 97 -5.68 9.48 -14.51
CA LEU A 97 -7.02 10.01 -14.72
C LEU A 97 -7.09 11.02 -15.86
N SER A 98 -6.03 11.80 -16.08
CA SER A 98 -5.99 12.72 -17.22
C SER A 98 -5.96 12.02 -18.57
N LEU A 99 -5.35 10.83 -18.63
CA LEU A 99 -5.24 10.04 -19.85
C LEU A 99 -6.47 9.16 -20.08
N TYR A 100 -6.98 8.50 -19.05
CA TYR A 100 -7.90 7.36 -19.22
C TYR A 100 -9.30 7.55 -18.62
N ARG A 101 -9.64 8.73 -18.09
CA ARG A 101 -10.98 8.99 -17.53
C ARG A 101 -12.09 8.67 -18.51
N ARG A 102 -11.98 9.18 -19.74
CA ARG A 102 -13.03 9.02 -20.77
C ARG A 102 -13.21 7.56 -21.17
N GLU A 103 -12.12 6.83 -21.35
CA GLU A 103 -12.14 5.42 -21.70
C GLU A 103 -12.76 4.57 -20.58
N LEU A 104 -12.47 4.90 -19.32
CA LEU A 104 -13.09 4.25 -18.17
C LEU A 104 -14.60 4.53 -18.12
N GLU A 105 -15.02 5.75 -18.37
CA GLU A 105 -16.43 6.14 -18.43
C GLU A 105 -17.15 5.43 -19.60
N THR A 106 -16.52 5.32 -20.76
CA THR A 106 -17.02 4.53 -21.90
C THR A 106 -17.15 3.05 -21.58
N ALA A 107 -16.26 2.51 -20.73
CA ALA A 107 -16.31 1.14 -20.23
C ALA A 107 -17.34 0.95 -19.08
N GLY A 108 -18.18 1.95 -18.79
CA GLY A 108 -19.23 1.88 -17.77
C GLY A 108 -18.71 2.02 -16.34
N ILE A 109 -17.56 2.68 -16.14
CA ILE A 109 -17.00 2.98 -14.83
C ILE A 109 -17.16 4.49 -14.56
N THR A 110 -18.13 4.86 -13.72
CA THR A 110 -18.32 6.26 -13.33
C THR A 110 -17.10 6.78 -12.59
N MET A 111 -16.45 7.84 -13.14
CA MET A 111 -15.20 8.39 -12.60
C MET A 111 -15.46 9.60 -11.68
N ASP A 112 -16.13 9.35 -10.57
CA ASP A 112 -16.35 10.31 -9.48
C ASP A 112 -15.15 10.34 -8.48
N CYS A 113 -15.30 11.11 -7.40
CA CYS A 113 -14.29 11.18 -6.34
C CYS A 113 -14.01 9.83 -5.69
N TRP A 114 -15.03 8.96 -5.59
CA TRP A 114 -14.88 7.63 -5.01
C TRP A 114 -14.04 6.71 -5.90
N ALA A 115 -14.28 6.73 -7.21
CA ALA A 115 -13.48 5.99 -8.18
C ALA A 115 -12.02 6.51 -8.22
N ALA A 116 -11.82 7.82 -8.16
CA ALA A 116 -10.48 8.41 -8.07
C ALA A 116 -9.72 7.94 -6.81
N GLU A 117 -10.41 7.81 -5.65
CA GLU A 117 -9.81 7.21 -4.45
C GLU A 117 -9.36 5.75 -4.68
N GLN A 118 -10.11 4.95 -5.47
CA GLN A 118 -9.73 3.58 -5.78
C GLN A 118 -8.46 3.52 -6.67
N VAL A 119 -8.32 4.45 -7.59
CA VAL A 119 -7.07 4.59 -8.38
C VAL A 119 -5.90 4.98 -7.47
N GLU A 120 -6.10 5.94 -6.57
CA GLU A 120 -5.06 6.39 -5.64
C GLU A 120 -4.55 5.28 -4.70
N MET A 121 -5.38 4.29 -4.37
CA MET A 121 -4.98 3.14 -3.54
C MET A 121 -3.88 2.28 -4.17
N ARG A 122 -3.56 2.49 -5.43
CA ARG A 122 -2.52 1.76 -6.15
C ARG A 122 -1.48 2.71 -6.73
N LEU A 123 -1.84 3.56 -7.68
CA LEU A 123 -0.89 4.46 -8.34
C LEU A 123 -0.45 5.63 -7.44
N GLY A 124 -1.34 6.17 -6.60
CA GLY A 124 -1.04 7.26 -5.67
C GLY A 124 -0.77 6.81 -4.23
N TYR A 125 -0.39 5.55 -4.02
CA TYR A 125 -0.34 4.94 -2.69
C TYR A 125 0.54 5.72 -1.70
N ALA A 126 1.68 6.22 -2.11
CA ALA A 126 2.59 6.98 -1.22
C ALA A 126 1.94 8.24 -0.63
N ARG A 127 1.25 9.01 -1.48
CA ARG A 127 0.53 10.23 -1.07
C ARG A 127 -0.66 9.90 -0.17
N ARG A 128 -1.41 8.86 -0.54
CA ARG A 128 -2.55 8.39 0.24
C ARG A 128 -2.11 7.88 1.61
N LEU A 129 -1.08 7.04 1.67
CA LEU A 129 -0.53 6.55 2.94
C LEU A 129 -0.07 7.70 3.84
N ALA A 130 0.68 8.66 3.32
CA ALA A 130 1.13 9.82 4.09
C ALA A 130 -0.04 10.63 4.66
N ARG A 131 -1.12 10.80 3.89
CA ARG A 131 -2.34 11.49 4.33
C ARG A 131 -3.05 10.72 5.45
N ARG A 132 -3.18 9.38 5.29
CA ARG A 132 -3.80 8.52 6.31
C ARG A 132 -2.98 8.45 7.60
N LEU A 133 -1.66 8.33 7.49
CA LEU A 133 -0.77 8.36 8.66
C LEU A 133 -0.89 9.67 9.44
N ARG A 134 -0.95 10.82 8.75
CA ARG A 134 -1.19 12.10 9.43
C ARG A 134 -2.50 12.11 10.22
N ALA A 135 -3.55 11.52 9.69
CA ALA A 135 -4.85 11.47 10.35
C ALA A 135 -4.86 10.58 11.61
N VAL A 136 -4.06 9.50 11.66
CA VAL A 136 -4.02 8.59 12.80
C VAL A 136 -2.92 8.92 13.83
N ARG A 137 -1.97 9.79 13.50
CA ARG A 137 -0.88 10.18 14.41
C ARG A 137 -1.31 10.69 15.78
N PRO A 138 -2.35 11.53 15.92
CA PRO A 138 -2.80 11.97 17.25
C PRO A 138 -3.17 10.77 18.14
N ALA A 139 -3.99 9.84 17.65
CA ALA A 139 -4.36 8.64 18.38
C ALA A 139 -3.15 7.75 18.71
N MET A 140 -2.19 7.63 17.79
CA MET A 140 -0.95 6.89 18.06
C MET A 140 -0.16 7.52 19.20
N HIS A 141 -0.06 8.84 19.25
CA HIS A 141 0.62 9.56 20.32
C HIS A 141 -0.06 9.34 21.68
N GLU A 142 -1.40 9.40 21.72
CA GLU A 142 -2.19 9.11 22.94
C GLU A 142 -1.92 7.68 23.48
N TRP A 143 -1.60 6.73 22.60
CA TRP A 143 -1.25 5.37 22.97
C TRP A 143 0.25 5.14 23.21
N GLY A 144 1.05 6.23 23.28
CA GLY A 144 2.50 6.15 23.50
C GLY A 144 3.26 5.54 22.32
N ILE A 145 2.69 5.53 21.12
CA ILE A 145 3.33 4.98 19.92
C ILE A 145 4.19 6.07 19.27
N ALA A 146 5.51 5.91 19.35
CA ALA A 146 6.47 6.76 18.64
C ALA A 146 6.54 6.34 17.16
N TRP A 147 6.32 7.29 16.26
CA TRP A 147 6.41 7.06 14.82
C TRP A 147 7.74 7.58 14.26
N ALA A 148 8.53 6.69 13.68
CA ALA A 148 9.79 7.04 13.02
C ALA A 148 9.63 7.05 11.48
N PRO A 149 10.33 7.95 10.73
CA PRO A 149 10.22 8.06 9.28
C PRO A 149 10.50 6.74 8.52
N TRP A 150 11.43 5.93 8.99
CA TRP A 150 11.77 4.63 8.38
C TRP A 150 10.59 3.66 8.34
N MET A 151 9.66 3.74 9.29
CA MET A 151 8.47 2.89 9.31
C MET A 151 7.61 3.09 8.06
N GLN A 152 7.47 4.34 7.60
CA GLN A 152 6.76 4.63 6.36
C GLN A 152 7.51 4.13 5.13
N LEU A 153 8.85 4.17 5.12
CA LEU A 153 9.65 3.64 4.02
C LEU A 153 9.43 2.13 3.86
N VAL A 154 9.42 1.39 4.96
CA VAL A 154 9.13 -0.04 4.96
C VAL A 154 7.76 -0.33 4.31
N MET A 155 6.71 0.41 4.70
CA MET A 155 5.36 0.24 4.15
C MET A 155 5.26 0.61 2.66
N LEU A 156 6.14 1.47 2.15
CA LEU A 156 6.15 1.91 0.76
C LEU A 156 6.93 0.98 -0.17
N TYR A 157 7.75 0.07 0.35
CA TYR A 157 8.71 -0.71 -0.45
C TYR A 157 8.05 -1.46 -1.60
N TYR A 158 6.90 -2.08 -1.37
CA TYR A 158 6.17 -2.84 -2.40
C TYR A 158 5.82 -1.99 -3.64
N TYR A 159 5.45 -0.73 -3.44
CA TYR A 159 5.05 0.17 -4.53
C TYR A 159 6.15 1.10 -5.01
N TYR A 160 7.12 1.42 -4.14
CA TYR A 160 8.15 2.42 -4.38
C TYR A 160 9.51 1.95 -3.85
N PRO A 161 10.05 0.82 -4.36
CA PRO A 161 11.33 0.27 -3.88
C PRO A 161 12.49 1.25 -4.07
N GLU A 162 12.41 2.14 -5.05
CA GLU A 162 13.42 3.17 -5.31
C GLU A 162 13.57 4.18 -4.14
N ARG A 163 12.58 4.29 -3.27
CA ARG A 163 12.66 5.17 -2.08
C ARG A 163 13.58 4.64 -1.00
N LEU A 164 13.96 3.38 -1.09
CA LEU A 164 14.86 2.73 -0.15
C LEU A 164 16.31 2.62 -0.66
N THR A 165 16.62 3.14 -1.84
CA THR A 165 17.99 3.05 -2.38
C THR A 165 19.04 3.66 -1.46
N SER A 166 18.72 4.78 -0.81
CA SER A 166 19.57 5.47 0.17
C SER A 166 19.27 5.13 1.63
N ALA A 167 18.35 4.18 1.89
CA ALA A 167 18.01 3.80 3.27
C ALA A 167 19.10 2.89 3.86
N GLU A 168 19.21 2.92 5.19
CA GLU A 168 20.06 2.02 5.96
C GLU A 168 19.79 0.55 5.59
N PRO A 169 20.82 -0.34 5.55
CA PRO A 169 20.65 -1.74 5.17
C PRO A 169 19.57 -2.48 5.97
N TRP A 170 19.50 -2.22 7.28
CA TRP A 170 18.49 -2.83 8.14
C TRP A 170 17.06 -2.39 7.81
N VAL A 171 16.83 -1.16 7.30
CA VAL A 171 15.50 -0.70 6.85
C VAL A 171 15.08 -1.45 5.60
N LYS A 172 16.02 -1.65 4.67
CA LYS A 172 15.79 -2.46 3.45
C LYS A 172 15.42 -3.90 3.82
N GLN A 173 16.18 -4.51 4.72
CA GLN A 173 15.91 -5.87 5.21
C GLN A 173 14.50 -5.99 5.80
N LEU A 174 14.09 -5.06 6.67
CA LEU A 174 12.74 -5.06 7.24
C LEU A 174 11.66 -4.88 6.17
N ALA A 175 11.91 -4.07 5.15
CA ALA A 175 11.00 -3.88 4.04
C ALA A 175 10.84 -5.15 3.18
N GLU A 176 11.92 -5.86 2.93
CA GLU A 176 11.94 -7.14 2.22
C GLU A 176 11.20 -8.24 3.01
N ILE A 177 11.41 -8.29 4.32
CA ILE A 177 10.66 -9.20 5.22
C ILE A 177 9.15 -8.93 5.11
N LEU A 178 8.72 -7.67 5.15
CA LEU A 178 7.30 -7.35 5.00
C LEU A 178 6.74 -7.86 3.67
N VAL A 179 7.44 -7.61 2.56
CA VAL A 179 7.00 -8.09 1.23
C VAL A 179 6.94 -9.62 1.17
N ALA A 180 7.91 -10.32 1.77
CA ALA A 180 7.92 -11.78 1.81
C ALA A 180 6.76 -12.35 2.66
N CYS A 181 6.41 -11.71 3.78
CA CYS A 181 5.31 -12.14 4.65
C CYS A 181 3.91 -11.78 4.10
N GLU A 182 3.83 -10.91 3.10
CA GLU A 182 2.59 -10.52 2.42
C GLU A 182 2.15 -11.53 1.33
N GLN A 183 3.05 -12.33 0.82
CA GLN A 183 2.77 -13.35 -0.21
C GLN A 183 2.15 -14.59 0.39
#